data_df98dff37abb501df47eff18f842c466
#
_entry.id   df98dff37abb501df47eff18f842c466
#
_cell.length_a   1.000
_cell.length_b   1.000
_cell.length_c   1.000
_cell.angle_alpha   90.00
_cell.angle_beta   90.00
_cell.angle_gamma   90.00
#
_symmetry.space_group_name_H-M   'P 1'
#
loop_
_entity.id
_entity.type
_entity.pdbx_description
1 polymer ?
#
loop_
_entity_poly.entity_id
_entity_poly.type
_entity_poly.pdbx_seq_one_letter_code
_entity_poly.pdbx_strand_id
1 'polypeptide(L)'
;MSCPRRPDIIGGNDLFHPPASIRYGLPMFRLLAKWGSFVKVSHTLFALPFALASMVVAARPTRGWPGWRVSLLVLAAMVSARTCAMAFNRIVDRRFDAANPRTADRHLVTGEIGLGSAVLLCVLAAAGLVGAAWGLNPLCFLLSPVALFFVCFYSLTKRFTDFTHVWLGIALAIAPIGAWLAVTGRVEFLPAVDGATGLVALRHGAVVPLVLAASVVLWLVGFDIIYATQDFEFDRANGLRSLVVRWGPDNALGVAFIAHIFMWALLVVFGLLNGFRLAYWVGLVLIGALLASEHLLARKRDLRLVNLAFFKLNAVISMVFVSVTVCEVAFPWFRLRWY
;
A
#
# COMPACT_ATOMS: atom_id res chain seq x y z
N MET A 1 -4.39 14.77 -52.40
CA MET A 1 -4.81 15.01 -50.99
C MET A 1 -4.21 13.91 -50.16
N SER A 2 -3.08 14.19 -49.52
CA SER A 2 -2.31 13.22 -48.69
C SER A 2 -2.78 13.31 -47.27
N CYS A 3 -3.20 12.15 -46.74
CA CYS A 3 -3.61 11.97 -45.35
C CYS A 3 -2.40 12.14 -44.40
N PRO A 4 -2.45 12.96 -43.35
CA PRO A 4 -1.33 13.12 -42.43
C PRO A 4 -1.19 11.86 -41.56
N ARG A 5 0.02 11.30 -41.48
CA ARG A 5 0.41 10.21 -40.58
C ARG A 5 0.22 10.65 -39.14
N ARG A 6 -0.47 9.81 -38.32
CA ARG A 6 -0.54 9.99 -36.88
C ARG A 6 0.86 9.87 -36.25
N PRO A 7 1.21 10.70 -35.28
CA PRO A 7 2.45 10.53 -34.52
C PRO A 7 2.36 9.25 -33.68
N ASP A 8 3.40 8.43 -33.75
CA ASP A 8 3.58 7.23 -32.91
C ASP A 8 3.65 7.65 -31.44
N ILE A 9 2.55 7.41 -30.72
CA ILE A 9 2.52 7.51 -29.25
C ILE A 9 3.29 6.29 -28.72
N ILE A 10 4.57 6.48 -28.44
CA ILE A 10 5.39 5.49 -27.74
C ILE A 10 4.79 5.34 -26.32
N GLY A 11 3.98 4.30 -26.14
CA GLY A 11 3.38 3.93 -24.87
C GLY A 11 4.47 3.58 -23.86
N GLY A 12 4.58 4.38 -22.79
CA GLY A 12 5.56 4.22 -21.71
C GLY A 12 5.23 3.07 -20.74
N ASN A 13 5.15 1.82 -21.24
CA ASN A 13 4.96 0.62 -20.40
C ASN A 13 6.13 -0.38 -20.51
N ASP A 14 7.27 0.01 -21.11
CA ASP A 14 8.35 -0.94 -21.46
C ASP A 14 9.31 -1.32 -20.33
N LEU A 15 9.04 -0.95 -19.07
CA LEU A 15 9.93 -1.33 -17.95
C LEU A 15 9.72 -2.77 -17.45
N PHE A 16 8.74 -3.53 -17.97
CA PHE A 16 8.50 -4.95 -17.65
C PHE A 16 8.07 -5.79 -18.85
N HIS A 17 8.39 -5.38 -20.08
CA HIS A 17 8.44 -6.37 -21.15
C HIS A 17 9.75 -7.16 -20.99
N PRO A 18 9.69 -8.46 -20.69
CA PRO A 18 10.88 -9.27 -20.68
C PRO A 18 11.52 -9.19 -22.08
N PRO A 19 12.86 -9.09 -22.17
CA PRO A 19 13.55 -9.01 -23.44
C PRO A 19 13.14 -10.19 -24.33
N ALA A 20 13.17 -10.00 -25.65
CA ALA A 20 12.74 -10.98 -26.65
C ALA A 20 13.34 -12.41 -26.50
N SER A 21 14.48 -12.50 -25.80
CA SER A 21 15.16 -13.76 -25.41
C SER A 21 14.39 -14.60 -24.39
N ILE A 22 13.38 -14.07 -23.66
CA ILE A 22 12.59 -14.84 -22.68
C ILE A 22 11.33 -15.46 -23.34
N ARG A 23 11.16 -15.38 -24.64
CA ARG A 23 10.02 -16.00 -25.36
C ARG A 23 9.95 -17.53 -25.29
N TYR A 24 10.99 -18.19 -24.77
CA TYR A 24 11.07 -19.67 -24.62
C TYR A 24 10.84 -20.16 -23.18
N GLY A 25 10.34 -19.29 -22.26
CA GLY A 25 9.98 -19.74 -20.91
C GLY A 25 8.88 -20.79 -20.93
N LEU A 26 9.00 -21.80 -20.04
CA LEU A 26 7.97 -22.82 -19.82
C LEU A 26 6.58 -22.18 -19.76
N PRO A 27 5.53 -22.81 -20.30
CA PRO A 27 4.17 -22.25 -20.32
C PRO A 27 3.69 -21.80 -18.95
N MET A 28 4.16 -22.43 -17.88
CA MET A 28 3.90 -22.07 -16.50
C MET A 28 4.44 -20.69 -16.15
N PHE A 29 5.65 -20.29 -16.56
CA PHE A 29 6.20 -18.96 -16.30
C PHE A 29 5.41 -17.85 -16.99
N ARG A 30 4.92 -18.10 -18.20
CA ARG A 30 4.04 -17.15 -18.91
C ARG A 30 2.71 -16.97 -18.17
N LEU A 31 2.14 -18.06 -17.66
CA LEU A 31 0.91 -18.03 -16.87
C LEU A 31 1.10 -17.25 -15.57
N LEU A 32 2.17 -17.53 -14.81
CA LEU A 32 2.50 -16.80 -13.58
C LEU A 32 2.76 -15.32 -13.84
N ALA A 33 3.51 -14.97 -14.88
CA ALA A 33 3.75 -13.58 -15.27
C ALA A 33 2.44 -12.86 -15.63
N LYS A 34 1.54 -13.50 -16.37
CA LYS A 34 0.23 -12.97 -16.73
C LYS A 34 -0.62 -12.67 -15.50
N TRP A 35 -0.76 -13.64 -14.58
CA TRP A 35 -1.53 -13.43 -13.35
C TRP A 35 -0.84 -12.44 -12.41
N GLY A 36 0.49 -12.44 -12.34
CA GLY A 36 1.27 -11.47 -11.58
C GLY A 36 1.08 -10.03 -12.08
N SER A 37 1.03 -9.84 -13.41
CA SER A 37 0.74 -8.53 -13.99
C SER A 37 -0.72 -8.12 -13.80
N PHE A 38 -1.66 -9.07 -13.83
CA PHE A 38 -3.07 -8.82 -13.56
C PHE A 38 -3.31 -8.26 -12.15
N VAL A 39 -2.70 -8.87 -11.13
CA VAL A 39 -2.80 -8.40 -9.73
C VAL A 39 -1.78 -7.31 -9.37
N LYS A 40 -0.92 -6.92 -10.30
CA LYS A 40 0.15 -5.93 -10.09
C LYS A 40 0.98 -6.22 -8.83
N VAL A 41 1.68 -7.35 -8.82
CA VAL A 41 2.50 -7.82 -7.68
C VAL A 41 3.49 -6.76 -7.19
N SER A 42 4.05 -5.93 -8.09
CA SER A 42 4.95 -4.82 -7.75
C SER A 42 4.35 -3.83 -6.74
N HIS A 43 3.03 -3.65 -6.74
CA HIS A 43 2.35 -2.77 -5.78
C HIS A 43 2.25 -3.37 -4.37
N THR A 44 2.55 -4.66 -4.19
CA THR A 44 2.63 -5.30 -2.86
C THR A 44 3.72 -4.65 -2.00
N LEU A 45 4.75 -4.08 -2.65
CA LEU A 45 5.83 -3.34 -1.97
C LEU A 45 5.36 -2.09 -1.23
N PHE A 46 4.13 -1.63 -1.41
CA PHE A 46 3.63 -0.46 -0.68
C PHE A 46 3.13 -0.81 0.71
N ALA A 47 2.21 -1.76 0.84
CA ALA A 47 1.59 -2.10 2.12
C ALA A 47 2.41 -3.12 2.95
N LEU A 48 3.09 -4.06 2.29
CA LEU A 48 3.82 -5.14 2.95
C LEU A 48 4.91 -4.63 3.92
N PRO A 49 5.76 -3.65 3.57
CA PRO A 49 6.78 -3.16 4.50
C PRO A 49 6.20 -2.59 5.79
N PHE A 50 5.06 -1.88 5.74
CA PHE A 50 4.40 -1.35 6.94
C PHE A 50 3.78 -2.45 7.80
N ALA A 51 3.21 -3.49 7.18
CA ALA A 51 2.73 -4.67 7.90
C ALA A 51 3.89 -5.40 8.60
N LEU A 52 5.02 -5.60 7.90
CA LEU A 52 6.22 -6.23 8.46
C LEU A 52 6.82 -5.39 9.59
N ALA A 53 6.89 -4.07 9.44
CA ALA A 53 7.36 -3.17 10.49
C ALA A 53 6.47 -3.29 11.75
N SER A 54 5.15 -3.27 11.58
CA SER A 54 4.20 -3.46 12.68
C SER A 54 4.35 -4.83 13.35
N MET A 55 4.48 -5.89 12.58
CA MET A 55 4.73 -7.26 13.05
C MET A 55 6.01 -7.35 13.90
N VAL A 56 7.10 -6.76 13.40
CA VAL A 56 8.41 -6.74 14.07
C VAL A 56 8.32 -5.96 15.39
N VAL A 57 7.64 -4.83 15.41
CA VAL A 57 7.46 -4.04 16.65
C VAL A 57 6.59 -4.80 17.65
N ALA A 58 5.51 -5.44 17.21
CA ALA A 58 4.67 -6.27 18.07
C ALA A 58 5.44 -7.47 18.67
N ALA A 59 6.39 -8.03 17.92
CA ALA A 59 7.26 -9.13 18.34
C ALA A 59 8.54 -8.67 19.05
N ARG A 60 8.60 -7.44 19.58
CA ARG A 60 9.79 -6.90 20.27
C ARG A 60 10.35 -7.79 21.39
N PRO A 61 9.54 -8.48 22.24
CA PRO A 61 10.06 -9.39 23.26
C PRO A 61 10.95 -10.51 22.68
N THR A 62 10.69 -10.92 21.46
CA THR A 62 11.45 -11.94 20.71
C THR A 62 12.39 -11.32 19.66
N ARG A 63 12.88 -10.09 19.90
CA ARG A 63 13.77 -9.34 18.99
C ARG A 63 13.17 -9.15 17.59
N GLY A 64 11.85 -8.99 17.51
CA GLY A 64 11.13 -8.76 16.26
C GLY A 64 10.76 -10.02 15.48
N TRP A 65 11.03 -11.21 16.03
CA TRP A 65 10.70 -12.48 15.37
C TRP A 65 9.48 -13.17 15.99
N PRO A 66 8.30 -13.16 15.33
CA PRO A 66 7.07 -13.76 15.88
C PRO A 66 6.97 -15.27 15.65
N GLY A 67 7.99 -15.90 15.02
CA GLY A 67 7.97 -17.29 14.61
C GLY A 67 7.48 -17.51 13.18
N TRP A 68 7.90 -18.65 12.57
CA TRP A 68 7.62 -18.99 11.18
C TRP A 68 6.11 -19.03 10.86
N ARG A 69 5.32 -19.63 11.74
CA ARG A 69 3.85 -19.76 11.55
C ARG A 69 3.20 -18.40 11.37
N VAL A 70 3.44 -17.47 12.29
CA VAL A 70 2.85 -16.12 12.24
C VAL A 70 3.34 -15.37 11.02
N SER A 71 4.64 -15.41 10.74
CA SER A 71 5.25 -14.72 9.61
C SER A 71 4.67 -15.20 8.26
N LEU A 72 4.58 -16.52 8.05
CA LEU A 72 4.04 -17.09 6.83
C LEU A 72 2.55 -16.81 6.66
N LEU A 73 1.76 -16.88 7.74
CA LEU A 73 0.34 -16.59 7.69
C LEU A 73 0.07 -15.10 7.46
N VAL A 74 0.86 -14.19 8.02
CA VAL A 74 0.78 -12.75 7.72
C VAL A 74 1.09 -12.50 6.24
N LEU A 75 2.15 -13.10 5.70
CA LEU A 75 2.47 -13.00 4.28
C LEU A 75 1.34 -13.55 3.39
N ALA A 76 0.79 -14.72 3.74
CA ALA A 76 -0.33 -15.31 3.02
C ALA A 76 -1.57 -14.40 3.06
N ALA A 77 -1.90 -13.84 4.23
CA ALA A 77 -3.00 -12.88 4.36
C ALA A 77 -2.78 -11.63 3.49
N MET A 78 -1.58 -11.06 3.49
CA MET A 78 -1.22 -9.89 2.68
C MET A 78 -1.34 -10.15 1.18
N VAL A 79 -0.80 -11.28 0.71
CA VAL A 79 -0.90 -11.68 -0.71
C VAL A 79 -2.35 -11.93 -1.10
N SER A 80 -3.11 -12.62 -0.25
CA SER A 80 -4.53 -12.91 -0.48
C SER A 80 -5.37 -11.63 -0.50
N ALA A 81 -5.22 -10.74 0.49
CA ALA A 81 -5.91 -9.45 0.54
C ALA A 81 -5.63 -8.61 -0.72
N ARG A 82 -4.35 -8.52 -1.12
CA ARG A 82 -3.94 -7.79 -2.31
C ARG A 82 -4.52 -8.39 -3.59
N THR A 83 -4.47 -9.70 -3.74
CA THR A 83 -5.01 -10.42 -4.89
C THR A 83 -6.52 -10.21 -4.98
N CYS A 84 -7.24 -10.36 -3.88
CA CYS A 84 -8.67 -10.10 -3.79
C CYS A 84 -9.02 -8.65 -4.19
N ALA A 85 -8.34 -7.66 -3.57
CA ALA A 85 -8.53 -6.24 -3.85
C ALA A 85 -8.34 -5.91 -5.34
N MET A 86 -7.26 -6.40 -5.95
CA MET A 86 -6.96 -6.12 -7.36
C MET A 86 -7.90 -6.83 -8.31
N ALA A 87 -8.23 -8.10 -8.05
CA ALA A 87 -9.20 -8.84 -8.86
C ALA A 87 -10.58 -8.16 -8.82
N PHE A 88 -11.05 -7.80 -7.61
CA PHE A 88 -12.30 -7.09 -7.43
C PHE A 88 -12.31 -5.73 -8.15
N ASN A 89 -11.25 -4.94 -7.99
CA ASN A 89 -11.12 -3.66 -8.68
C ASN A 89 -11.24 -3.81 -10.21
N ARG A 90 -10.52 -4.79 -10.80
CA ARG A 90 -10.59 -5.07 -12.24
C ARG A 90 -11.98 -5.49 -12.70
N ILE A 91 -12.68 -6.29 -11.90
CA ILE A 91 -14.04 -6.78 -12.22
C ILE A 91 -15.02 -5.61 -12.24
N VAL A 92 -15.02 -4.78 -11.20
CA VAL A 92 -16.01 -3.70 -11.05
C VAL A 92 -15.72 -2.51 -11.98
N ASP A 93 -14.44 -2.26 -12.28
CA ASP A 93 -14.04 -1.11 -13.12
C ASP A 93 -13.90 -1.45 -14.60
N ARG A 94 -14.21 -2.73 -15.02
CA ARG A 94 -14.02 -3.20 -16.40
C ARG A 94 -14.58 -2.26 -17.47
N ARG A 95 -15.77 -1.66 -17.24
CA ARG A 95 -16.39 -0.73 -18.19
C ARG A 95 -15.64 0.60 -18.30
N PHE A 96 -15.22 1.16 -17.18
CA PHE A 96 -14.42 2.39 -17.14
C PHE A 96 -13.02 2.14 -17.71
N ASP A 97 -12.43 0.99 -17.41
CA ASP A 97 -11.12 0.58 -17.94
C ASP A 97 -11.13 0.47 -19.48
N ALA A 98 -12.20 -0.04 -20.05
CA ALA A 98 -12.35 -0.14 -21.51
C ALA A 98 -12.49 1.22 -22.19
N ALA A 99 -13.04 2.21 -21.50
CA ALA A 99 -13.21 3.57 -22.01
C ALA A 99 -11.98 4.46 -21.83
N ASN A 100 -11.07 4.12 -20.89
CA ASN A 100 -9.89 4.90 -20.59
C ASN A 100 -8.69 4.42 -21.43
N PRO A 101 -8.10 5.27 -22.32
CA PRO A 101 -6.95 4.90 -23.17
C PRO A 101 -5.76 4.35 -22.38
N ARG A 102 -5.56 4.79 -21.12
CA ARG A 102 -4.47 4.33 -20.24
C ARG A 102 -4.66 2.90 -19.72
N THR A 103 -5.89 2.39 -19.73
CA THR A 103 -6.22 1.10 -19.12
C THR A 103 -6.94 0.15 -20.08
N ALA A 104 -7.13 0.54 -21.33
CA ALA A 104 -7.78 -0.26 -22.37
C ALA A 104 -7.02 -1.56 -22.73
N ASP A 105 -5.72 -1.63 -22.42
CA ASP A 105 -4.84 -2.78 -22.61
C ASP A 105 -4.92 -3.82 -21.48
N ARG A 106 -5.76 -3.58 -20.44
CA ARG A 106 -5.87 -4.48 -19.29
C ARG A 106 -6.44 -5.85 -19.71
N HIS A 107 -5.87 -6.93 -19.17
CA HIS A 107 -6.19 -8.34 -19.50
C HIS A 107 -7.68 -8.70 -19.47
N LEU A 108 -8.47 -8.05 -18.59
CA LEU A 108 -9.91 -8.28 -18.50
C LEU A 108 -10.70 -7.50 -19.58
N VAL A 109 -10.15 -6.39 -20.07
CA VAL A 109 -10.71 -5.58 -21.18
C VAL A 109 -10.40 -6.25 -22.51
N THR A 110 -9.15 -6.69 -22.72
CA THR A 110 -8.69 -7.35 -23.93
C THR A 110 -9.23 -8.78 -24.08
N GLY A 111 -9.82 -9.34 -23.00
CA GLY A 111 -10.33 -10.72 -23.01
C GLY A 111 -9.24 -11.78 -22.77
N GLU A 112 -7.97 -11.40 -22.56
CA GLU A 112 -6.90 -12.35 -22.23
C GLU A 112 -7.16 -13.14 -20.94
N ILE A 113 -7.89 -12.54 -19.98
CA ILE A 113 -8.41 -13.20 -18.79
C ILE A 113 -9.92 -13.08 -18.83
N GLY A 114 -10.62 -14.22 -18.80
CA GLY A 114 -12.07 -14.25 -18.75
C GLY A 114 -12.62 -13.77 -17.40
N LEU A 115 -13.83 -13.16 -17.43
CA LEU A 115 -14.49 -12.67 -16.22
C LEU A 115 -14.68 -13.77 -15.16
N GLY A 116 -15.07 -14.98 -15.56
CA GLY A 116 -15.23 -16.12 -14.64
C GLY A 116 -13.95 -16.48 -13.92
N SER A 117 -12.80 -16.47 -14.63
CA SER A 117 -11.49 -16.73 -14.02
C SER A 117 -11.08 -15.64 -13.05
N ALA A 118 -11.39 -14.37 -13.35
CA ALA A 118 -11.12 -13.25 -12.46
C ALA A 118 -11.98 -13.32 -11.19
N VAL A 119 -13.27 -13.67 -11.31
CA VAL A 119 -14.18 -13.89 -10.18
C VAL A 119 -13.70 -15.05 -9.31
N LEU A 120 -13.35 -16.18 -9.93
CA LEU A 120 -12.81 -17.33 -9.19
C LEU A 120 -11.55 -16.96 -8.42
N LEU A 121 -10.61 -16.23 -9.02
CA LEU A 121 -9.41 -15.75 -8.35
C LEU A 121 -9.76 -14.85 -7.16
N CYS A 122 -10.73 -13.94 -7.33
CA CYS A 122 -11.19 -13.04 -6.27
C CYS A 122 -11.75 -13.83 -5.08
N VAL A 123 -12.61 -14.82 -5.34
CA VAL A 123 -13.21 -15.67 -4.30
C VAL A 123 -12.17 -16.53 -3.60
N LEU A 124 -11.25 -17.16 -4.34
CA LEU A 124 -10.17 -17.96 -3.77
C LEU A 124 -9.23 -17.10 -2.91
N ALA A 125 -8.94 -15.88 -3.37
CA ALA A 125 -8.11 -14.94 -2.61
C ALA A 125 -8.84 -14.46 -1.34
N ALA A 126 -10.14 -14.19 -1.38
CA ALA A 126 -10.94 -13.88 -0.20
C ALA A 126 -10.94 -15.03 0.80
N ALA A 127 -11.16 -16.27 0.34
CA ALA A 127 -11.07 -17.46 1.17
C ALA A 127 -9.67 -17.66 1.75
N GLY A 128 -8.61 -17.38 0.98
CA GLY A 128 -7.23 -17.42 1.43
C GLY A 128 -6.94 -16.42 2.56
N LEU A 129 -7.48 -15.20 2.49
CA LEU A 129 -7.38 -14.22 3.57
C LEU A 129 -8.06 -14.71 4.85
N VAL A 130 -9.30 -15.21 4.74
CA VAL A 130 -10.06 -15.74 5.89
C VAL A 130 -9.36 -16.95 6.50
N GLY A 131 -8.86 -17.87 5.66
CA GLY A 131 -8.13 -19.05 6.09
C GLY A 131 -6.81 -18.71 6.80
N ALA A 132 -6.05 -17.75 6.27
CA ALA A 132 -4.84 -17.26 6.93
C ALA A 132 -5.16 -16.60 8.28
N ALA A 133 -6.22 -15.78 8.33
CA ALA A 133 -6.68 -15.13 9.56
C ALA A 133 -7.14 -16.15 10.63
N TRP A 134 -7.86 -17.20 10.20
CA TRP A 134 -8.24 -18.32 11.06
C TRP A 134 -7.02 -19.06 11.62
N GLY A 135 -6.02 -19.29 10.77
CA GLY A 135 -4.75 -19.89 11.18
C GLY A 135 -3.93 -19.03 12.14
N LEU A 136 -4.14 -17.71 12.18
CA LEU A 136 -3.43 -16.79 13.09
C LEU A 136 -4.01 -16.85 14.51
N ASN A 137 -5.20 -16.31 14.71
CA ASN A 137 -5.90 -16.30 16.00
C ASN A 137 -7.39 -15.94 15.81
N PRO A 138 -8.26 -16.18 16.84
CA PRO A 138 -9.70 -15.91 16.77
C PRO A 138 -10.05 -14.46 16.45
N LEU A 139 -9.27 -13.49 16.94
CA LEU A 139 -9.50 -12.06 16.69
C LEU A 139 -9.25 -11.68 15.23
N CYS A 140 -8.16 -12.17 14.65
CA CYS A 140 -7.87 -11.98 13.22
C CYS A 140 -8.97 -12.61 12.36
N PHE A 141 -9.43 -13.81 12.73
CA PHE A 141 -10.54 -14.47 12.03
C PHE A 141 -11.83 -13.65 12.10
N LEU A 142 -12.22 -13.18 13.29
CA LEU A 142 -13.42 -12.37 13.50
C LEU A 142 -13.38 -11.05 12.70
N LEU A 143 -12.19 -10.43 12.56
CA LEU A 143 -12.01 -9.17 11.84
C LEU A 143 -11.78 -9.35 10.34
N SER A 144 -11.57 -10.58 9.85
CA SER A 144 -11.31 -10.82 8.42
C SER A 144 -12.45 -10.39 7.48
N PRO A 145 -13.76 -10.49 7.83
CA PRO A 145 -14.83 -9.93 7.00
C PRO A 145 -14.78 -8.40 6.92
N VAL A 146 -14.38 -7.72 8.00
CA VAL A 146 -14.19 -6.26 8.01
C VAL A 146 -13.04 -5.87 7.08
N ALA A 147 -11.94 -6.60 7.12
CA ALA A 147 -10.83 -6.39 6.19
C ALA A 147 -11.26 -6.60 4.73
N LEU A 148 -11.99 -7.69 4.43
CA LEU A 148 -12.55 -7.95 3.10
C LEU A 148 -13.48 -6.84 2.64
N PHE A 149 -14.33 -6.31 3.52
CA PHE A 149 -15.18 -5.18 3.20
C PHE A 149 -14.35 -3.99 2.70
N PHE A 150 -13.36 -3.53 3.46
CA PHE A 150 -12.58 -2.36 3.08
C PHE A 150 -11.75 -2.59 1.81
N VAL A 151 -11.11 -3.75 1.64
CA VAL A 151 -10.28 -4.05 0.46
C VAL A 151 -11.08 -4.23 -0.82
N CYS A 152 -12.40 -4.47 -0.73
CA CYS A 152 -13.30 -4.46 -1.89
C CYS A 152 -13.98 -3.10 -2.07
N PHE A 153 -14.50 -2.53 -0.98
CA PHE A 153 -15.32 -1.34 -1.00
C PHE A 153 -14.62 -0.11 -1.59
N TYR A 154 -13.32 0.08 -1.33
CA TYR A 154 -12.58 1.23 -1.86
C TYR A 154 -12.71 1.36 -3.39
N SER A 155 -12.78 0.24 -4.11
CA SER A 155 -12.90 0.23 -5.57
C SER A 155 -14.21 0.85 -6.09
N LEU A 156 -15.23 0.94 -5.25
CA LEU A 156 -16.54 1.50 -5.60
C LEU A 156 -16.63 2.99 -5.32
N THR A 157 -15.76 3.54 -4.50
CA THR A 157 -15.88 4.86 -3.89
C THR A 157 -15.82 6.02 -4.89
N LYS A 158 -15.09 5.88 -6.00
CA LYS A 158 -15.06 6.87 -7.09
C LYS A 158 -16.43 7.18 -7.72
N ARG A 159 -17.44 6.35 -7.45
CA ARG A 159 -18.78 6.49 -8.02
C ARG A 159 -19.69 7.43 -7.23
N PHE A 160 -19.37 7.67 -5.95
CA PHE A 160 -20.27 8.41 -5.04
C PHE A 160 -19.57 9.37 -4.08
N THR A 161 -18.24 9.31 -3.88
CA THR A 161 -17.53 10.20 -2.96
C THR A 161 -16.24 10.75 -3.56
N ASP A 162 -15.91 11.98 -3.19
CA ASP A 162 -14.67 12.65 -3.57
C ASP A 162 -13.46 12.15 -2.74
N PHE A 163 -13.71 11.53 -1.57
CA PHE A 163 -12.68 11.05 -0.63
C PHE A 163 -12.18 9.64 -0.95
N THR A 164 -12.09 9.27 -2.23
CA THR A 164 -11.68 7.93 -2.67
C THR A 164 -10.28 7.55 -2.19
N HIS A 165 -9.36 8.52 -2.14
CA HIS A 165 -7.99 8.35 -1.69
C HIS A 165 -7.92 7.96 -0.20
N VAL A 166 -8.83 8.49 0.63
CA VAL A 166 -8.94 8.14 2.05
C VAL A 166 -9.42 6.69 2.22
N TRP A 167 -10.44 6.28 1.44
CA TRP A 167 -10.93 4.90 1.48
C TRP A 167 -9.87 3.89 1.06
N LEU A 168 -9.09 4.20 0.03
CA LEU A 168 -7.96 3.39 -0.38
C LEU A 168 -6.89 3.36 0.71
N GLY A 169 -6.62 4.50 1.36
CA GLY A 169 -5.71 4.61 2.50
C GLY A 169 -6.13 3.71 3.67
N ILE A 170 -7.40 3.75 4.04
CA ILE A 170 -7.96 2.89 5.11
C ILE A 170 -7.80 1.41 4.74
N ALA A 171 -8.09 1.03 3.47
CA ALA A 171 -7.93 -0.35 3.03
C ALA A 171 -6.49 -0.87 3.17
N LEU A 172 -5.47 -0.02 2.92
CA LEU A 172 -4.08 -0.38 3.13
C LEU A 172 -3.65 -0.33 4.60
N ALA A 173 -4.20 0.62 5.37
CA ALA A 173 -3.88 0.80 6.79
C ALA A 173 -4.35 -0.35 7.69
N ILE A 174 -5.27 -1.20 7.22
CA ILE A 174 -5.64 -2.46 7.88
C ILE A 174 -4.44 -3.40 7.99
N ALA A 175 -3.48 -3.35 7.05
CA ALA A 175 -2.33 -4.24 7.02
C ALA A 175 -1.43 -4.14 8.28
N PRO A 176 -0.94 -2.97 8.71
CA PRO A 176 -0.19 -2.85 9.95
C PRO A 176 -1.01 -3.19 11.20
N ILE A 177 -2.31 -2.88 11.24
CA ILE A 177 -3.20 -3.26 12.35
C ILE A 177 -3.33 -4.79 12.41
N GLY A 178 -3.63 -5.43 11.28
CA GLY A 178 -3.78 -6.88 11.18
C GLY A 178 -2.49 -7.63 11.56
N ALA A 179 -1.34 -7.13 11.12
CA ALA A 179 -0.04 -7.70 11.44
C ALA A 179 0.29 -7.60 12.95
N TRP A 180 -0.10 -6.49 13.60
CA TRP A 180 -0.01 -6.34 15.06
C TRP A 180 -0.89 -7.35 15.78
N LEU A 181 -2.16 -7.44 15.40
CA LEU A 181 -3.12 -8.36 15.98
C LEU A 181 -2.74 -9.83 15.75
N ALA A 182 -2.09 -10.13 14.61
CA ALA A 182 -1.58 -11.47 14.33
C ALA A 182 -0.55 -11.95 15.36
N VAL A 183 0.26 -11.03 15.89
CA VAL A 183 1.30 -11.31 16.88
C VAL A 183 0.73 -11.29 18.30
N THR A 184 -0.07 -10.26 18.62
CA THR A 184 -0.53 -10.04 20.01
C THR A 184 -1.78 -10.85 20.38
N GLY A 185 -2.62 -11.19 19.40
CA GLY A 185 -3.88 -11.91 19.59
C GLY A 185 -4.96 -11.13 20.38
N ARG A 186 -4.73 -9.86 20.68
CA ARG A 186 -5.60 -9.05 21.54
C ARG A 186 -5.54 -7.57 21.18
N VAL A 187 -6.59 -6.84 21.57
CA VAL A 187 -6.66 -5.37 21.47
C VAL A 187 -6.52 -4.80 22.86
N GLU A 188 -5.39 -4.16 23.14
CA GLU A 188 -5.15 -3.46 24.40
C GLU A 188 -5.24 -1.95 24.12
N PHE A 189 -6.39 -1.34 24.39
CA PHE A 189 -6.59 0.11 24.21
C PHE A 189 -6.08 0.93 25.38
N LEU A 190 -6.03 0.35 26.56
CA LEU A 190 -5.53 1.00 27.76
C LEU A 190 -4.17 0.41 28.13
N PRO A 191 -3.17 1.26 28.42
CA PRO A 191 -1.95 0.78 29.01
C PRO A 191 -2.31 0.09 30.33
N ALA A 192 -1.83 -1.13 30.57
CA ALA A 192 -1.72 -1.63 31.92
C ALA A 192 -0.85 -0.61 32.66
N VAL A 193 -1.45 0.10 33.60
CA VAL A 193 -0.72 1.07 34.44
C VAL A 193 0.20 0.25 35.33
N ASP A 194 1.39 -0.02 34.83
CA ASP A 194 2.47 -0.47 35.69
C ASP A 194 2.95 0.76 36.44
N GLY A 195 2.74 0.78 37.75
CA GLY A 195 2.82 1.95 38.61
C GLY A 195 4.17 2.66 38.70
N ALA A 196 5.17 2.31 37.88
CA ALA A 196 6.50 2.88 37.90
C ALA A 196 6.84 3.80 36.72
N THR A 197 6.17 3.70 35.55
CA THR A 197 6.47 4.59 34.42
C THR A 197 5.30 4.68 33.44
N GLY A 198 4.40 5.66 33.60
CA GLY A 198 3.25 5.89 32.71
C GLY A 198 3.59 6.00 31.21
N LEU A 199 4.82 6.23 30.83
CA LEU A 199 5.30 6.26 29.44
C LEU A 199 5.53 4.84 28.85
N VAL A 200 5.92 3.87 29.65
CA VAL A 200 6.22 2.49 29.20
C VAL A 200 4.95 1.75 28.80
N ALA A 201 3.83 2.04 29.44
CA ALA A 201 2.55 1.43 29.16
C ALA A 201 1.95 1.87 27.79
N LEU A 202 2.17 3.11 27.38
CA LEU A 202 1.80 3.58 26.02
C LEU A 202 2.59 2.87 24.91
N ARG A 203 3.80 2.38 25.21
CA ARG A 203 4.69 1.74 24.22
C ARG A 203 4.20 0.39 23.67
N HIS A 204 3.27 -0.29 24.33
CA HIS A 204 2.87 -1.66 23.99
C HIS A 204 1.37 -1.80 23.67
N GLY A 205 0.63 -0.71 23.71
CA GLY A 205 -0.81 -0.72 23.47
C GLY A 205 -1.21 -0.55 21.98
N ALA A 206 -2.50 -0.64 21.72
CA ALA A 206 -3.09 -0.45 20.39
C ALA A 206 -2.82 0.92 19.74
N VAL A 207 -2.35 1.90 20.52
CA VAL A 207 -1.97 3.24 20.03
C VAL A 207 -0.84 3.14 18.98
N VAL A 208 0.15 2.25 19.18
CA VAL A 208 1.29 2.08 18.26
C VAL A 208 0.86 1.69 16.86
N PRO A 209 0.10 0.59 16.63
CA PRO A 209 -0.36 0.24 15.30
C PRO A 209 -1.38 1.23 14.74
N LEU A 210 -2.16 1.94 15.56
CA LEU A 210 -3.10 2.96 15.10
C LEU A 210 -2.39 4.22 14.58
N VAL A 211 -1.33 4.68 15.24
CA VAL A 211 -0.49 5.79 14.76
C VAL A 211 0.16 5.41 13.43
N LEU A 212 0.68 4.18 13.32
CA LEU A 212 1.25 3.68 12.06
C LEU A 212 0.18 3.58 10.96
N ALA A 213 -1.00 3.07 11.28
CA ALA A 213 -2.11 2.98 10.34
C ALA A 213 -2.56 4.36 9.84
N ALA A 214 -2.68 5.34 10.74
CA ALA A 214 -3.00 6.72 10.38
C ALA A 214 -1.92 7.33 9.45
N SER A 215 -0.63 7.06 9.72
CA SER A 215 0.45 7.51 8.83
C SER A 215 0.34 6.87 7.44
N VAL A 216 -0.02 5.58 7.35
CA VAL A 216 -0.24 4.88 6.07
C VAL A 216 -1.42 5.47 5.30
N VAL A 217 -2.53 5.82 5.97
CA VAL A 217 -3.66 6.52 5.33
C VAL A 217 -3.19 7.82 4.69
N LEU A 218 -2.49 8.66 5.44
CA LEU A 218 -2.05 9.97 4.95
C LEU A 218 -0.98 9.86 3.86
N TRP A 219 -0.06 8.92 4.00
CA TRP A 219 0.92 8.62 2.95
C TRP A 219 0.24 8.24 1.63
N LEU A 220 -0.76 7.35 1.72
CA LEU A 220 -1.48 6.89 0.55
C LEU A 220 -2.32 8.01 -0.06
N VAL A 221 -3.00 8.81 0.76
CA VAL A 221 -3.75 9.99 0.29
C VAL A 221 -2.82 10.90 -0.52
N GLY A 222 -1.62 11.16 -0.02
CA GLY A 222 -0.66 12.03 -0.71
C GLY A 222 -0.24 11.47 -2.07
N PHE A 223 0.31 10.26 -2.12
CA PHE A 223 0.83 9.73 -3.38
C PHE A 223 -0.27 9.33 -4.37
N ASP A 224 -1.44 8.87 -3.89
CA ASP A 224 -2.55 8.50 -4.78
C ASP A 224 -3.21 9.73 -5.42
N ILE A 225 -3.27 10.87 -4.72
CA ILE A 225 -3.65 12.16 -5.31
C ILE A 225 -2.67 12.54 -6.43
N ILE A 226 -1.35 12.46 -6.18
CA ILE A 226 -0.32 12.73 -7.19
C ILE A 226 -0.55 11.84 -8.41
N TYR A 227 -0.78 10.55 -8.20
CA TYR A 227 -1.01 9.61 -9.30
C TYR A 227 -2.32 9.89 -10.03
N ALA A 228 -3.40 10.24 -9.33
CA ALA A 228 -4.72 10.52 -9.90
C ALA A 228 -4.77 11.78 -10.78
N THR A 229 -3.78 12.66 -10.69
CA THR A 229 -3.68 13.82 -11.62
C THR A 229 -3.59 13.40 -13.08
N GLN A 230 -3.10 12.18 -13.38
CA GLN A 230 -3.01 11.63 -14.73
C GLN A 230 -4.37 11.29 -15.33
N ASP A 231 -5.37 10.99 -14.49
CA ASP A 231 -6.71 10.60 -14.90
C ASP A 231 -7.72 11.76 -14.83
N PHE A 232 -7.28 12.99 -14.50
CA PHE A 232 -8.15 14.13 -14.22
C PHE A 232 -9.19 14.38 -15.32
N GLU A 233 -8.76 14.51 -16.58
CA GLU A 233 -9.65 14.79 -17.71
C GLU A 233 -10.62 13.63 -17.98
N PHE A 234 -10.15 12.39 -17.87
CA PHE A 234 -10.96 11.20 -18.05
C PHE A 234 -12.00 11.06 -16.92
N ASP A 235 -11.57 11.16 -15.66
CA ASP A 235 -12.44 11.03 -14.48
C ASP A 235 -13.54 12.13 -14.51
N ARG A 236 -13.15 13.37 -14.85
CA ARG A 236 -14.09 14.50 -14.99
C ARG A 236 -15.12 14.28 -16.10
N ALA A 237 -14.67 13.82 -17.27
CA ALA A 237 -15.55 13.58 -18.42
C ALA A 237 -16.53 12.41 -18.19
N ASN A 238 -16.17 11.43 -17.35
CA ASN A 238 -16.98 10.25 -17.06
C ASN A 238 -17.76 10.35 -15.72
N GLY A 239 -17.79 11.52 -15.09
CA GLY A 239 -18.53 11.75 -13.85
C GLY A 239 -17.98 10.98 -12.63
N LEU A 240 -16.73 10.52 -12.69
CA LEU A 240 -16.05 9.90 -11.56
C LEU A 240 -15.61 10.97 -10.57
N ARG A 241 -15.62 10.62 -9.29
CA ARG A 241 -15.34 11.54 -8.19
C ARG A 241 -13.98 11.29 -7.57
N SER A 242 -13.25 12.37 -7.30
CA SER A 242 -12.02 12.37 -6.53
C SER A 242 -11.72 13.79 -6.03
N LEU A 243 -10.79 13.93 -5.08
CA LEU A 243 -10.33 15.25 -4.65
C LEU A 243 -9.69 16.02 -5.82
N VAL A 244 -9.04 15.33 -6.74
CA VAL A 244 -8.44 15.93 -7.94
C VAL A 244 -9.51 16.49 -8.88
N VAL A 245 -10.61 15.76 -9.09
CA VAL A 245 -11.72 16.23 -9.92
C VAL A 245 -12.44 17.42 -9.28
N ARG A 246 -12.64 17.36 -7.94
CA ARG A 246 -13.37 18.37 -7.19
C ARG A 246 -12.64 19.71 -7.08
N TRP A 247 -11.33 19.68 -6.77
CA TRP A 247 -10.56 20.90 -6.45
C TRP A 247 -9.56 21.30 -7.53
N GLY A 248 -9.42 20.50 -8.58
CA GLY A 248 -8.42 20.67 -9.62
C GLY A 248 -7.05 20.13 -9.18
N PRO A 249 -6.17 19.82 -10.16
CA PRO A 249 -4.87 19.20 -9.89
C PRO A 249 -3.98 20.02 -8.95
N ASP A 250 -3.94 21.36 -9.10
CA ASP A 250 -3.04 22.20 -8.31
C ASP A 250 -3.42 22.23 -6.81
N ASN A 251 -4.70 22.42 -6.50
CA ASN A 251 -5.16 22.42 -5.12
C ASN A 251 -5.04 21.00 -4.51
N ALA A 252 -5.32 19.97 -5.29
CA ALA A 252 -5.18 18.59 -4.85
C ALA A 252 -3.71 18.24 -4.53
N LEU A 253 -2.73 18.72 -5.30
CA LEU A 253 -1.31 18.57 -4.99
C LEU A 253 -0.93 19.28 -3.67
N GLY A 254 -1.57 20.41 -3.35
CA GLY A 254 -1.42 21.07 -2.06
C GLY A 254 -1.91 20.19 -0.90
N VAL A 255 -3.07 19.55 -1.07
CA VAL A 255 -3.61 18.59 -0.07
C VAL A 255 -2.68 17.37 0.07
N ALA A 256 -2.15 16.84 -1.04
CA ALA A 256 -1.19 15.75 -1.01
C ALA A 256 0.06 16.12 -0.21
N PHE A 257 0.57 17.34 -0.38
CA PHE A 257 1.73 17.85 0.38
C PHE A 257 1.43 17.93 1.89
N ILE A 258 0.28 18.48 2.25
CA ILE A 258 -0.16 18.57 3.67
C ILE A 258 -0.31 17.17 4.27
N ALA A 259 -0.92 16.23 3.53
CA ALA A 259 -1.07 14.85 3.97
C ALA A 259 0.30 14.19 4.26
N HIS A 260 1.30 14.41 3.40
CA HIS A 260 2.65 13.89 3.62
C HIS A 260 3.37 14.54 4.80
N ILE A 261 3.15 15.84 5.09
CA ILE A 261 3.66 16.49 6.31
C ILE A 261 3.09 15.81 7.57
N PHE A 262 1.76 15.62 7.62
CA PHE A 262 1.13 14.95 8.75
C PHE A 262 1.54 13.47 8.86
N MET A 263 1.68 12.77 7.74
CA MET A 263 2.25 11.41 7.71
C MET A 263 3.62 11.37 8.35
N TRP A 264 4.52 12.27 7.94
CA TRP A 264 5.87 12.34 8.49
C TRP A 264 5.86 12.66 9.98
N ALA A 265 5.01 13.60 10.43
CA ALA A 265 4.81 13.91 11.85
C ALA A 265 4.30 12.69 12.64
N LEU A 266 3.38 11.89 12.09
CA LEU A 266 2.94 10.64 12.74
C LEU A 266 4.06 9.60 12.81
N LEU A 267 4.96 9.53 11.83
CA LEU A 267 6.15 8.68 11.93
C LEU A 267 7.12 9.18 13.01
N VAL A 268 7.24 10.50 13.23
CA VAL A 268 7.96 11.04 14.41
C VAL A 268 7.31 10.50 15.69
N VAL A 269 6.00 10.63 15.83
CA VAL A 269 5.27 10.12 17.01
C VAL A 269 5.47 8.61 17.17
N PHE A 270 5.40 7.84 16.07
CA PHE A 270 5.66 6.40 16.09
C PHE A 270 7.07 6.07 16.61
N GLY A 271 8.08 6.80 16.17
CA GLY A 271 9.47 6.64 16.65
C GLY A 271 9.61 6.95 18.14
N LEU A 272 8.97 8.03 18.62
CA LEU A 272 8.97 8.42 20.04
C LEU A 272 8.26 7.39 20.91
N LEU A 273 7.06 6.93 20.52
CA LEU A 273 6.31 5.88 21.23
C LEU A 273 7.10 4.57 21.35
N ASN A 274 7.91 4.25 20.35
CA ASN A 274 8.72 3.04 20.35
C ASN A 274 10.11 3.24 20.99
N GLY A 275 10.48 4.45 21.38
CA GLY A 275 11.81 4.77 21.91
C GLY A 275 12.92 4.41 20.93
N PHE A 276 12.68 4.63 19.63
CA PHE A 276 13.66 4.41 18.58
C PHE A 276 14.79 5.43 18.65
N ARG A 277 15.97 5.06 18.11
CA ARG A 277 17.19 5.82 18.22
C ARG A 277 17.72 6.26 16.86
N LEU A 278 19.04 6.36 16.73
CA LEU A 278 19.72 7.00 15.61
C LEU A 278 19.31 6.42 14.24
N ALA A 279 19.25 5.09 14.09
CA ALA A 279 18.94 4.45 12.82
C ALA A 279 17.57 4.90 12.29
N TYR A 280 16.58 4.95 13.18
CA TYR A 280 15.24 5.38 12.82
C TYR A 280 15.19 6.86 12.39
N TRP A 281 15.84 7.74 13.17
CA TRP A 281 15.83 9.18 12.88
C TRP A 281 16.55 9.53 11.59
N VAL A 282 17.67 8.86 11.29
CA VAL A 282 18.35 8.98 9.98
C VAL A 282 17.45 8.53 8.85
N GLY A 283 16.79 7.36 9.01
CA GLY A 283 15.81 6.89 8.03
C GLY A 283 14.64 7.85 7.83
N LEU A 284 14.15 8.48 8.91
CA LEU A 284 13.05 9.42 8.83
C LEU A 284 13.43 10.72 8.10
N VAL A 285 14.67 11.20 8.26
CA VAL A 285 15.20 12.31 7.47
C VAL A 285 15.26 11.94 5.97
N LEU A 286 15.74 10.73 5.66
CA LEU A 286 15.76 10.23 4.28
C LEU A 286 14.35 10.13 3.69
N ILE A 287 13.38 9.61 4.45
CA ILE A 287 11.97 9.56 4.03
C ILE A 287 11.45 10.96 3.73
N GLY A 288 11.74 11.95 4.59
CA GLY A 288 11.36 13.35 4.36
C GLY A 288 11.95 13.93 3.06
N ALA A 289 13.22 13.64 2.79
CA ALA A 289 13.87 14.06 1.55
C ALA A 289 13.24 13.40 0.29
N LEU A 290 12.89 12.11 0.38
CA LEU A 290 12.21 11.38 -0.69
C LEU A 290 10.80 11.94 -0.95
N LEU A 291 10.02 12.23 0.11
CA LEU A 291 8.71 12.87 -0.02
C LEU A 291 8.82 14.26 -0.66
N ALA A 292 9.80 15.08 -0.24
CA ALA A 292 10.04 16.38 -0.87
C ALA A 292 10.38 16.23 -2.37
N SER A 293 11.21 15.25 -2.73
CA SER A 293 11.55 14.94 -4.12
C SER A 293 10.33 14.51 -4.92
N GLU A 294 9.42 13.72 -4.33
CA GLU A 294 8.16 13.30 -4.96
C GLU A 294 7.31 14.51 -5.35
N HIS A 295 7.13 15.48 -4.43
CA HIS A 295 6.36 16.70 -4.72
C HIS A 295 7.03 17.60 -5.75
N LEU A 296 8.36 17.70 -5.76
CA LEU A 296 9.09 18.46 -6.78
C LEU A 296 8.92 17.84 -8.17
N LEU A 297 8.92 16.50 -8.27
CA LEU A 297 8.68 15.80 -9.54
C LEU A 297 7.23 15.93 -9.99
N ALA A 298 6.27 15.82 -9.07
CA ALA A 298 4.84 15.92 -9.37
C ALA A 298 4.46 17.30 -9.97
N ARG A 299 5.08 18.36 -9.49
CA ARG A 299 4.86 19.74 -10.00
C ARG A 299 5.23 19.93 -11.48
N LYS A 300 6.13 19.11 -12.03
CA LYS A 300 6.53 19.16 -13.43
C LYS A 300 5.46 18.64 -14.40
N ARG A 301 4.42 17.94 -13.90
CA ARG A 301 3.31 17.35 -14.67
C ARG A 301 3.75 16.46 -15.84
N ASP A 302 4.96 15.95 -15.80
CA ASP A 302 5.46 14.96 -16.75
C ASP A 302 5.02 13.56 -16.29
N LEU A 303 4.28 12.84 -17.14
CA LEU A 303 3.77 11.51 -16.85
C LEU A 303 4.87 10.50 -16.46
N ARG A 304 6.07 10.62 -17.06
CA ARG A 304 7.21 9.76 -16.72
C ARG A 304 7.69 10.03 -15.30
N LEU A 305 7.78 11.31 -14.93
CA LEU A 305 8.21 11.72 -13.58
C LEU A 305 7.17 11.39 -12.52
N VAL A 306 5.87 11.56 -12.83
CA VAL A 306 4.79 11.15 -11.93
C VAL A 306 4.81 9.65 -11.69
N ASN A 307 4.99 8.84 -12.75
CA ASN A 307 5.13 7.37 -12.59
C ASN A 307 6.40 6.99 -11.82
N LEU A 308 7.52 7.68 -12.04
CA LEU A 308 8.75 7.47 -11.27
C LEU A 308 8.53 7.76 -9.78
N ALA A 309 7.90 8.90 -9.46
CA ALA A 309 7.56 9.29 -8.11
C ALA A 309 6.66 8.23 -7.45
N PHE A 310 5.54 7.90 -8.10
CA PHE A 310 4.58 6.94 -7.59
C PHE A 310 5.20 5.56 -7.30
N PHE A 311 5.93 4.97 -8.25
CA PHE A 311 6.40 3.59 -8.08
C PHE A 311 7.75 3.49 -7.36
N LYS A 312 8.77 4.25 -7.79
CA LYS A 312 10.12 4.06 -7.28
C LYS A 312 10.32 4.74 -5.93
N LEU A 313 9.92 6.01 -5.79
CA LEU A 313 10.15 6.73 -4.52
C LEU A 313 9.33 6.10 -3.40
N ASN A 314 8.05 5.78 -3.62
CA ASN A 314 7.21 5.17 -2.61
C ASN A 314 7.66 3.74 -2.23
N ALA A 315 8.18 2.95 -3.17
CA ALA A 315 8.81 1.68 -2.85
C ALA A 315 10.06 1.87 -1.97
N VAL A 316 10.91 2.86 -2.28
CA VAL A 316 12.10 3.15 -1.46
C VAL A 316 11.69 3.65 -0.08
N ILE A 317 10.72 4.57 0.03
CA ILE A 317 10.20 5.08 1.31
C ILE A 317 9.76 3.91 2.21
N SER A 318 8.94 3.01 1.69
CA SER A 318 8.42 1.88 2.46
C SER A 318 9.52 0.89 2.85
N MET A 319 10.51 0.65 1.98
CA MET A 319 11.66 -0.22 2.27
C MET A 319 12.61 0.41 3.30
N VAL A 320 12.90 1.71 3.21
CA VAL A 320 13.67 2.43 4.23
C VAL A 320 12.97 2.32 5.58
N PHE A 321 11.65 2.58 5.63
CA PHE A 321 10.89 2.51 6.86
C PHE A 321 10.97 1.14 7.55
N VAL A 322 10.73 0.04 6.82
CA VAL A 322 10.81 -1.30 7.41
C VAL A 322 12.24 -1.64 7.82
N SER A 323 13.24 -1.28 7.02
CA SER A 323 14.64 -1.59 7.30
C SER A 323 15.12 -0.93 8.59
N VAL A 324 14.85 0.37 8.78
CA VAL A 324 15.24 1.06 10.01
C VAL A 324 14.45 0.58 11.22
N THR A 325 13.18 0.22 11.05
CA THR A 325 12.36 -0.36 12.12
C THR A 325 12.90 -1.74 12.55
N VAL A 326 13.25 -2.60 11.60
CA VAL A 326 13.87 -3.90 11.87
C VAL A 326 15.22 -3.71 12.57
N CYS A 327 16.05 -2.78 12.09
CA CYS A 327 17.34 -2.47 12.70
C CYS A 327 17.17 -2.08 14.19
N GLU A 328 16.24 -1.19 14.52
CA GLU A 328 15.99 -0.72 15.87
C GLU A 328 15.44 -1.81 16.82
N VAL A 329 14.69 -2.77 16.29
CA VAL A 329 14.08 -3.82 17.10
C VAL A 329 14.99 -5.06 17.24
N ALA A 330 15.59 -5.51 16.13
CA ALA A 330 16.37 -6.75 16.09
C ALA A 330 17.80 -6.60 16.65
N PHE A 331 18.38 -5.39 16.53
CA PHE A 331 19.75 -5.11 16.94
C PHE A 331 19.86 -4.07 18.05
N PRO A 332 19.42 -4.40 19.29
CA PRO A 332 19.40 -3.44 20.39
C PRO A 332 20.81 -2.98 20.86
N TRP A 333 21.87 -3.68 20.49
CA TRP A 333 23.28 -3.28 20.78
C TRP A 333 23.77 -2.12 19.90
N PHE A 334 23.19 -1.86 18.73
CA PHE A 334 23.41 -0.60 17.99
C PHE A 334 22.80 0.63 18.70
N ARG A 335 22.16 0.41 19.83
CA ARG A 335 21.72 1.48 20.72
C ARG A 335 22.97 2.06 21.39
N LEU A 336 23.62 3.01 20.71
CA LEU A 336 24.66 3.82 21.36
C LEU A 336 24.10 4.34 22.69
N ARG A 337 24.67 3.90 23.80
CA ARG A 337 24.38 4.47 25.11
C ARG A 337 25.05 5.84 25.14
N TRP A 338 24.28 6.87 24.89
CA TRP A 338 24.65 8.20 25.32
C TRP A 338 24.28 8.28 26.82
N TYR A 339 25.27 8.34 27.64
CA TYR A 339 25.11 8.66 29.04
C TYR A 339 24.86 10.15 29.21
#